data_69c05a9063f2f6e799f8e43b58d5119c
#
_entry.id   69c05a9063f2f6e799f8e43b58d5119c
#
_cell.length_a   1.000
_cell.length_b   1.000
_cell.length_c   1.000
_cell.angle_alpha   90.00
_cell.angle_beta   90.00
_cell.angle_gamma   90.00
#
_symmetry.space_group_name_H-M   'P 1'
#
loop_
_entity.id
_entity.type
_entity.pdbx_description
1 polymer ?
#
loop_
_entity_poly.entity_id
_entity_poly.type
_entity_poly.pdbx_seq_one_letter_code
_entity_poly.pdbx_strand_id
1 'polypeptide(L)'
;NQFLLYVGIIAAAIGGLVIYLTARQISKPIYRLSNLSERMSNLDFEAKYEPEKHEMEEIQVLGNSMNTLSERLEETISELKSANNQLTKDIEEKTKIDEMRKEFIANVSHELKTPIALIQGYAEGLQEGMGEEKESRDYYCDVIVDEANKMNQMVKQLLTLSSLESGND
;
A
#
# COMPACT_ATOMS: atom_id res chain seq x y z
N ASN A 1 36.12 71.34 18.35
CA ASN A 1 36.41 69.89 18.32
C ASN A 1 35.55 69.07 19.29
N GLN A 2 35.17 69.57 20.46
CA GLN A 2 34.31 68.82 21.41
C GLN A 2 32.89 68.58 20.88
N PHE A 3 32.28 69.56 20.16
CA PHE A 3 30.97 69.46 19.55
C PHE A 3 30.89 68.29 18.53
N LEU A 4 31.87 68.14 17.64
CA LEU A 4 31.98 67.06 16.69
C LEU A 4 32.12 65.72 17.36
N LEU A 5 32.77 65.64 18.47
CA LEU A 5 32.96 64.42 19.26
C LEU A 5 31.62 63.95 19.88
N TYR A 6 30.83 64.88 20.45
CA TYR A 6 29.51 64.58 20.99
C TYR A 6 28.52 64.14 19.87
N VAL A 7 28.54 64.82 18.73
CA VAL A 7 27.71 64.44 17.58
C VAL A 7 28.06 63.02 17.08
N GLY A 8 29.36 62.67 17.03
CA GLY A 8 29.81 61.34 16.64
C GLY A 8 29.35 60.24 17.64
N ILE A 9 29.43 60.51 18.95
CA ILE A 9 28.97 59.56 19.98
C ILE A 9 27.43 59.35 19.87
N ILE A 10 26.66 60.38 19.71
CA ILE A 10 25.22 60.31 19.58
C ILE A 10 24.83 59.53 18.30
N ALA A 11 25.48 59.81 17.19
CA ALA A 11 25.24 59.09 15.95
C ALA A 11 25.58 57.59 16.06
N ALA A 12 26.68 57.26 16.72
CA ALA A 12 27.06 55.87 17.00
C ALA A 12 26.05 55.12 17.94
N ALA A 13 25.56 55.85 18.96
CA ALA A 13 24.56 55.29 19.89
C ALA A 13 23.21 55.03 19.17
N ILE A 14 22.76 55.97 18.30
CA ILE A 14 21.53 55.81 17.51
C ILE A 14 21.73 54.66 16.52
N GLY A 15 22.84 54.58 15.79
CA GLY A 15 23.17 53.51 14.89
C GLY A 15 23.17 52.13 15.57
N GLY A 16 23.81 52.01 16.75
CA GLY A 16 23.81 50.80 17.55
C GLY A 16 22.40 50.39 18.01
N LEU A 17 21.58 51.37 18.44
CA LEU A 17 20.19 51.10 18.82
C LEU A 17 19.34 50.58 17.63
N VAL A 18 19.48 51.18 16.47
CA VAL A 18 18.77 50.75 15.25
C VAL A 18 19.18 49.30 14.87
N ILE A 19 20.48 49.01 14.85
CA ILE A 19 21.00 47.68 14.56
C ILE A 19 20.45 46.65 15.57
N TYR A 20 20.47 46.98 16.86
CA TYR A 20 19.95 46.12 17.91
C TYR A 20 18.43 45.81 17.74
N LEU A 21 17.63 46.83 17.44
CA LEU A 21 16.19 46.67 17.23
C LEU A 21 15.89 45.84 15.99
N THR A 22 16.57 46.06 14.87
CA THR A 22 16.38 45.29 13.64
C THR A 22 16.83 43.85 13.81
N ALA A 23 17.93 43.60 14.49
CA ALA A 23 18.39 42.24 14.80
C ALA A 23 17.37 41.47 15.63
N ARG A 24 16.76 42.12 16.63
CA ARG A 24 15.78 41.48 17.51
C ARG A 24 14.42 41.27 16.84
N GLN A 25 13.95 42.20 16.02
CA GLN A 25 12.61 42.18 15.43
C GLN A 25 12.53 41.39 14.12
N ILE A 26 13.63 41.26 13.38
CA ILE A 26 13.65 40.69 12.04
C ILE A 26 14.64 39.52 11.94
N SER A 27 15.92 39.74 12.22
CA SER A 27 16.96 38.75 11.91
C SER A 27 16.82 37.48 12.75
N LYS A 28 16.57 37.60 14.06
CA LYS A 28 16.43 36.46 14.99
C LYS A 28 15.20 35.60 14.66
N PRO A 29 14.00 36.18 14.46
CA PRO A 29 12.82 35.40 14.04
C PRO A 29 13.01 34.68 12.69
N ILE A 30 13.59 35.36 11.69
CA ILE A 30 13.86 34.73 10.38
C ILE A 30 14.78 33.53 10.53
N TYR A 31 15.83 33.61 11.36
CA TYR A 31 16.70 32.47 11.62
C TYR A 31 15.95 31.30 12.29
N ARG A 32 15.03 31.59 13.22
CA ARG A 32 14.17 30.57 13.84
C ARG A 32 13.25 29.89 12.82
N LEU A 33 12.63 30.65 11.91
CA LEU A 33 11.80 30.12 10.83
C LEU A 33 12.62 29.28 9.84
N SER A 34 13.85 29.70 9.53
CA SER A 34 14.75 28.91 8.68
C SER A 34 15.10 27.56 9.33
N ASN A 35 15.43 27.56 10.62
CA ASN A 35 15.70 26.31 11.36
C ASN A 35 14.47 25.42 11.44
N LEU A 36 13.28 25.98 11.66
CA LEU A 36 12.02 25.24 11.63
C LEU A 36 11.78 24.60 10.26
N SER A 37 12.00 25.36 9.18
CA SER A 37 11.87 24.83 7.80
C SER A 37 12.84 23.67 7.54
N GLU A 38 14.08 23.77 8.04
CA GLU A 38 15.08 22.70 7.93
C GLU A 38 14.65 21.45 8.70
N ARG A 39 14.11 21.59 9.90
CA ARG A 39 13.57 20.45 10.68
C ARG A 39 12.38 19.80 9.94
N MET A 40 11.46 20.59 9.43
CA MET A 40 10.33 20.10 8.64
C MET A 40 10.80 19.33 7.39
N SER A 41 11.85 19.79 6.71
CA SER A 41 12.42 19.07 5.56
C SER A 41 13.00 17.70 5.92
N ASN A 42 13.38 17.50 7.18
CA ASN A 42 13.83 16.23 7.75
C ASN A 42 12.68 15.42 8.40
N LEU A 43 11.42 15.78 8.12
CA LEU A 43 10.22 15.12 8.64
C LEU A 43 10.07 15.25 10.18
N ASP A 44 10.72 16.23 10.80
CA ASP A 44 10.55 16.57 12.20
C ASP A 44 9.47 17.67 12.33
N PHE A 45 8.23 17.24 12.55
CA PHE A 45 7.06 18.10 12.67
C PHE A 45 6.71 18.47 14.11
N GLU A 46 7.44 17.96 15.12
CA GLU A 46 7.21 18.28 16.52
C GLU A 46 7.56 19.75 16.85
N ALA A 47 8.52 20.32 16.12
CA ALA A 47 8.91 21.68 16.28
C ALA A 47 7.81 22.64 15.82
N LYS A 48 7.44 23.57 16.68
CA LYS A 48 6.47 24.62 16.37
C LYS A 48 7.14 26.00 16.52
N TYR A 49 6.68 26.94 15.71
CA TYR A 49 7.04 28.33 15.87
C TYR A 49 6.23 28.95 17.01
N GLU A 50 6.92 29.56 17.96
CA GLU A 50 6.30 30.31 19.05
C GLU A 50 6.67 31.81 18.90
N PRO A 51 5.68 32.71 18.68
CA PRO A 51 5.94 34.13 18.50
C PRO A 51 6.43 34.77 19.79
N GLU A 52 7.44 35.64 19.68
CA GLU A 52 7.89 36.47 20.80
C GLU A 52 7.12 37.82 20.85
N LYS A 53 6.97 38.38 22.05
CA LYS A 53 6.11 39.56 22.35
C LYS A 53 6.45 40.83 21.54
N HIS A 54 7.60 40.90 20.90
CA HIS A 54 8.10 42.11 20.20
C HIS A 54 8.44 41.82 18.72
N GLU A 55 7.95 40.71 18.18
CA GLU A 55 8.11 40.42 16.75
C GLU A 55 7.09 41.17 15.91
N MET A 56 7.47 41.43 14.64
CA MET A 56 6.56 42.02 13.65
C MET A 56 5.38 41.10 13.36
N GLU A 57 4.21 41.63 13.15
CA GLU A 57 2.97 40.87 12.90
C GLU A 57 3.12 39.95 11.68
N GLU A 58 3.80 40.41 10.62
CA GLU A 58 4.04 39.64 9.40
C GLU A 58 4.87 38.35 9.67
N ILE A 59 5.83 38.44 10.58
CA ILE A 59 6.65 37.31 11.00
C ILE A 59 5.81 36.31 11.81
N GLN A 60 4.95 36.80 12.70
CA GLN A 60 4.04 35.94 13.49
C GLN A 60 3.05 35.22 12.56
N VAL A 61 2.49 35.92 11.56
CA VAL A 61 1.59 35.30 10.55
C VAL A 61 2.32 34.22 9.77
N LEU A 62 3.55 34.48 9.34
CA LEU A 62 4.37 33.51 8.63
C LEU A 62 4.65 32.29 9.50
N GLY A 63 5.05 32.47 10.76
CA GLY A 63 5.30 31.39 11.71
C GLY A 63 4.08 30.51 11.98
N ASN A 64 2.91 31.15 12.16
CA ASN A 64 1.65 30.42 12.33
C ASN A 64 1.25 29.64 11.06
N SER A 65 1.49 30.24 9.88
CA SER A 65 1.26 29.55 8.60
C SER A 65 2.17 28.33 8.44
N MET A 66 3.42 28.42 8.87
CA MET A 66 4.36 27.29 8.90
C MET A 66 3.89 26.20 9.87
N ASN A 67 3.38 26.55 11.06
CA ASN A 67 2.81 25.58 11.99
C ASN A 67 1.62 24.83 11.36
N THR A 68 0.71 25.54 10.72
CA THR A 68 -0.44 24.94 10.02
C THR A 68 0.02 24.02 8.89
N LEU A 69 1.03 24.43 8.12
CA LEU A 69 1.61 23.59 7.08
C LEU A 69 2.24 22.31 7.66
N SER A 70 2.99 22.45 8.76
CA SER A 70 3.59 21.32 9.49
C SER A 70 2.53 20.30 9.92
N GLU A 71 1.42 20.76 10.52
CA GLU A 71 0.32 19.90 10.96
C GLU A 71 -0.33 19.15 9.79
N ARG A 72 -0.63 19.87 8.70
CA ARG A 72 -1.21 19.23 7.51
C ARG A 72 -0.29 18.21 6.86
N LEU A 73 1.02 18.49 6.82
CA LEU A 73 2.01 17.54 6.29
C LEU A 73 2.09 16.27 7.16
N GLU A 74 2.14 16.44 8.48
CA GLU A 74 2.15 15.30 9.43
C GLU A 74 0.90 14.43 9.25
N GLU A 75 -0.28 15.03 9.19
CA GLU A 75 -1.55 14.35 8.97
C GLU A 75 -1.54 13.60 7.62
N THR A 76 -1.17 14.27 6.53
CA THR A 76 -1.12 13.67 5.19
C THR A 76 -0.14 12.50 5.12
N ILE A 77 1.03 12.62 5.75
CA ILE A 77 2.03 11.54 5.80
C ILE A 77 1.49 10.35 6.61
N SER A 78 0.79 10.61 7.72
CA SER A 78 0.16 9.58 8.54
C SER A 78 -0.93 8.83 7.74
N GLU A 79 -1.80 9.56 7.03
CA GLU A 79 -2.82 8.99 6.15
C GLU A 79 -2.22 8.14 5.03
N LEU A 80 -1.19 8.67 4.35
CA LEU A 80 -0.48 7.94 3.29
C LEU A 80 0.15 6.65 3.81
N LYS A 81 0.76 6.69 4.99
CA LYS A 81 1.35 5.50 5.63
C LYS A 81 0.28 4.46 5.96
N SER A 82 -0.87 4.90 6.48
CA SER A 82 -2.00 4.02 6.78
C SER A 82 -2.56 3.38 5.51
N ALA A 83 -2.80 4.17 4.45
CA ALA A 83 -3.29 3.69 3.16
C ALA A 83 -2.29 2.71 2.51
N ASN A 84 -0.99 3.00 2.58
CA ASN A 84 0.05 2.11 2.05
C ASN A 84 0.08 0.77 2.79
N ASN A 85 -0.04 0.78 4.11
CA ASN A 85 -0.11 -0.43 4.92
C ASN A 85 -1.36 -1.27 4.59
N GLN A 86 -2.51 -0.61 4.33
CA GLN A 86 -3.72 -1.31 3.92
C GLN A 86 -3.56 -1.94 2.53
N LEU A 87 -3.04 -1.18 1.56
CA LEU A 87 -2.76 -1.70 0.23
C LEU A 87 -1.81 -2.91 0.24
N THR A 88 -0.79 -2.89 1.10
CA THR A 88 0.13 -4.02 1.25
C THR A 88 -0.61 -5.27 1.73
N LYS A 89 -1.49 -5.15 2.73
CA LYS A 89 -2.31 -6.28 3.21
C LYS A 89 -3.26 -6.79 2.14
N ASP A 90 -3.91 -5.89 1.40
CA ASP A 90 -4.84 -6.26 0.33
C ASP A 90 -4.12 -7.03 -0.80
N ILE A 91 -2.89 -6.62 -1.13
CA ILE A 91 -2.04 -7.32 -2.10
C ILE A 91 -1.65 -8.71 -1.59
N GLU A 92 -1.24 -8.84 -0.34
CA GLU A 92 -0.89 -10.14 0.27
C GLU A 92 -2.09 -11.10 0.25
N GLU A 93 -3.27 -10.61 0.61
CA GLU A 93 -4.51 -11.39 0.59
C GLU A 93 -4.88 -11.84 -0.83
N LYS A 94 -4.85 -10.92 -1.80
CA LYS A 94 -5.10 -11.25 -3.21
C LYS A 94 -4.09 -12.25 -3.76
N THR A 95 -2.82 -12.11 -3.43
CA THR A 95 -1.77 -13.03 -3.86
C THR A 95 -2.05 -14.43 -3.33
N LYS A 96 -2.43 -14.54 -2.05
CA LYS A 96 -2.78 -15.83 -1.43
C LYS A 96 -4.00 -16.49 -2.10
N ILE A 97 -5.03 -15.70 -2.42
CA ILE A 97 -6.21 -16.20 -3.15
C ILE A 97 -5.80 -16.70 -4.54
N ASP A 98 -4.94 -15.99 -5.24
CA ASP A 98 -4.48 -16.36 -6.59
C ASP A 98 -3.63 -17.64 -6.58
N GLU A 99 -2.79 -17.82 -5.55
CA GLU A 99 -2.02 -19.04 -5.33
C GLU A 99 -2.95 -20.25 -5.06
N MET A 100 -3.92 -20.10 -4.17
CA MET A 100 -4.91 -21.14 -3.89
C MET A 100 -5.71 -21.53 -5.14
N ARG A 101 -6.07 -20.51 -5.97
CA ARG A 101 -6.77 -20.76 -7.23
C ARG A 101 -5.93 -21.54 -8.24
N LYS A 102 -4.63 -21.21 -8.35
CA LYS A 102 -3.69 -21.94 -9.22
C LYS A 102 -3.52 -23.40 -8.76
N GLU A 103 -3.35 -23.61 -7.46
CA GLU A 103 -3.25 -24.95 -6.88
C GLU A 103 -4.53 -25.76 -7.10
N PHE A 104 -5.68 -25.14 -6.89
CA PHE A 104 -6.98 -25.77 -7.16
C PHE A 104 -7.11 -26.22 -8.62
N ILE A 105 -6.79 -25.34 -9.59
CA ILE A 105 -6.85 -25.69 -11.02
C ILE A 105 -5.89 -26.83 -11.35
N ALA A 106 -4.68 -26.82 -10.79
CA ALA A 106 -3.70 -27.88 -10.99
C ALA A 106 -4.21 -29.24 -10.45
N ASN A 107 -4.76 -29.26 -9.24
CA ASN A 107 -5.30 -30.45 -8.60
C ASN A 107 -6.50 -31.01 -9.39
N VAL A 108 -7.44 -30.16 -9.80
CA VAL A 108 -8.57 -30.57 -10.64
C VAL A 108 -8.10 -31.18 -11.97
N SER A 109 -7.09 -30.56 -12.59
CA SER A 109 -6.52 -31.05 -13.85
C SER A 109 -5.88 -32.44 -13.68
N HIS A 110 -5.19 -32.66 -12.57
CA HIS A 110 -4.60 -33.97 -12.24
C HIS A 110 -5.66 -35.04 -11.98
N GLU A 111 -6.68 -34.71 -11.18
CA GLU A 111 -7.77 -35.65 -10.84
C GLU A 111 -8.63 -36.02 -12.05
N LEU A 112 -8.77 -35.13 -13.03
CA LEU A 112 -9.49 -35.42 -14.28
C LEU A 112 -8.65 -36.21 -15.29
N LYS A 113 -7.32 -36.06 -15.29
CA LYS A 113 -6.44 -36.74 -16.26
C LYS A 113 -6.47 -38.25 -16.14
N THR A 114 -6.54 -38.78 -14.93
CA THR A 114 -6.53 -40.23 -14.65
C THR A 114 -7.77 -40.90 -15.21
N PRO A 115 -9.01 -40.52 -14.90
CA PRO A 115 -10.20 -41.14 -15.46
C PRO A 115 -10.31 -41.01 -16.98
N ILE A 116 -9.88 -39.83 -17.53
CA ILE A 116 -9.83 -39.63 -18.98
C ILE A 116 -8.90 -40.65 -19.65
N ALA A 117 -7.68 -40.84 -19.10
CA ALA A 117 -6.73 -41.79 -19.65
C ALA A 117 -7.25 -43.26 -19.58
N LEU A 118 -7.97 -43.65 -18.49
CA LEU A 118 -8.61 -44.94 -18.38
C LEU A 118 -9.72 -45.13 -19.41
N ILE A 119 -10.64 -44.15 -19.55
CA ILE A 119 -11.70 -44.17 -20.56
C ILE A 119 -11.11 -44.34 -21.95
N GLN A 120 -10.06 -43.56 -22.26
CA GLN A 120 -9.41 -43.62 -23.57
C GLN A 120 -8.75 -44.96 -23.79
N GLY A 121 -7.99 -45.48 -22.86
CA GLY A 121 -7.31 -46.78 -23.00
C GLY A 121 -8.27 -47.95 -23.17
N TYR A 122 -9.35 -47.99 -22.39
CA TYR A 122 -10.37 -49.05 -22.53
C TYR A 122 -11.18 -48.89 -23.84
N ALA A 123 -11.46 -47.68 -24.29
CA ALA A 123 -12.12 -47.44 -25.56
C ALA A 123 -11.24 -47.86 -26.77
N GLU A 124 -9.93 -47.55 -26.72
CA GLU A 124 -8.93 -47.97 -27.72
C GLU A 124 -8.82 -49.53 -27.74
N GLY A 125 -8.79 -50.16 -26.56
CA GLY A 125 -8.79 -51.63 -26.47
C GLY A 125 -10.03 -52.27 -27.14
N LEU A 126 -11.21 -51.69 -26.95
CA LEU A 126 -12.41 -52.15 -27.65
C LEU A 126 -12.31 -51.98 -29.18
N GLN A 127 -11.69 -50.89 -29.66
CA GLN A 127 -11.51 -50.65 -31.12
C GLN A 127 -10.51 -51.66 -31.72
N GLU A 128 -9.48 -52.06 -30.97
CA GLU A 128 -8.48 -53.02 -31.40
C GLU A 128 -8.94 -54.51 -31.33
N GLY A 129 -10.19 -54.72 -30.94
CA GLY A 129 -10.79 -56.06 -30.91
C GLY A 129 -10.53 -56.86 -29.61
N MET A 130 -10.02 -56.21 -28.57
CA MET A 130 -9.86 -56.87 -27.25
C MET A 130 -11.18 -57.23 -26.58
N GLY A 131 -12.33 -56.85 -27.14
CA GLY A 131 -13.68 -57.14 -26.67
C GLY A 131 -14.41 -58.18 -27.50
N GLU A 132 -13.72 -59.13 -28.15
CA GLU A 132 -14.39 -60.20 -28.96
C GLU A 132 -15.25 -61.12 -28.08
N GLU A 133 -14.80 -61.44 -26.89
CA GLU A 133 -15.61 -62.17 -25.90
C GLU A 133 -16.57 -61.23 -25.19
N LYS A 134 -17.81 -61.66 -25.01
CA LYS A 134 -18.85 -60.84 -24.38
C LYS A 134 -18.47 -60.36 -22.99
N GLU A 135 -17.86 -61.19 -22.19
CA GLU A 135 -17.44 -60.85 -20.82
C GLU A 135 -16.38 -59.76 -20.81
N SER A 136 -15.38 -59.83 -21.69
CA SER A 136 -14.34 -58.82 -21.83
C SER A 136 -14.93 -57.48 -22.27
N ARG A 137 -15.81 -57.49 -23.25
CA ARG A 137 -16.48 -56.29 -23.76
C ARG A 137 -17.33 -55.61 -22.67
N ASP A 138 -18.13 -56.39 -21.94
CA ASP A 138 -18.99 -55.88 -20.88
C ASP A 138 -18.11 -55.25 -19.78
N TYR A 139 -16.98 -55.88 -19.37
CA TYR A 139 -16.02 -55.32 -18.44
C TYR A 139 -15.41 -54.00 -18.90
N TYR A 140 -14.95 -53.87 -20.16
CA TYR A 140 -14.41 -52.63 -20.71
C TYR A 140 -15.44 -51.51 -20.69
N CYS A 141 -16.69 -51.82 -21.08
CA CYS A 141 -17.79 -50.86 -21.04
C CYS A 141 -18.11 -50.40 -19.61
N ASP A 142 -18.12 -51.32 -18.64
CA ASP A 142 -18.40 -51.01 -17.23
C ASP A 142 -17.34 -50.05 -16.68
N VAL A 143 -16.04 -50.29 -16.95
CA VAL A 143 -14.97 -49.38 -16.50
C VAL A 143 -15.14 -47.99 -17.12
N ILE A 144 -15.46 -47.86 -18.39
CA ILE A 144 -15.70 -46.58 -19.06
C ILE A 144 -16.87 -45.85 -18.38
N VAL A 145 -17.98 -46.54 -18.12
CA VAL A 145 -19.17 -45.97 -17.47
C VAL A 145 -18.84 -45.51 -16.04
N ASP A 146 -18.12 -46.33 -15.29
CA ASP A 146 -17.75 -46.01 -13.90
C ASP A 146 -16.84 -44.80 -13.81
N GLU A 147 -15.83 -44.71 -14.67
CA GLU A 147 -14.93 -43.50 -14.71
C GLU A 147 -15.66 -42.26 -15.18
N ALA A 148 -16.60 -42.37 -16.16
CA ALA A 148 -17.44 -41.24 -16.56
C ALA A 148 -18.36 -40.77 -15.41
N ASN A 149 -18.91 -41.69 -14.62
CA ASN A 149 -19.72 -41.38 -13.45
C ASN A 149 -18.89 -40.66 -12.36
N LYS A 150 -17.66 -41.09 -12.09
CA LYS A 150 -16.73 -40.44 -11.17
C LYS A 150 -16.44 -38.98 -11.62
N MET A 151 -16.16 -38.80 -12.90
CA MET A 151 -15.96 -37.43 -13.47
C MET A 151 -17.18 -36.53 -13.28
N ASN A 152 -18.39 -37.10 -13.52
CA ASN A 152 -19.64 -36.32 -13.35
C ASN A 152 -19.84 -35.91 -11.87
N GLN A 153 -19.50 -36.77 -10.93
CA GLN A 153 -19.53 -36.43 -9.49
C GLN A 153 -18.54 -35.32 -9.15
N MET A 154 -17.28 -35.40 -9.64
CA MET A 154 -16.28 -34.36 -9.43
C MET A 154 -16.77 -33.01 -9.99
N VAL A 155 -17.30 -32.97 -11.21
CA VAL A 155 -17.84 -31.73 -11.79
C VAL A 155 -18.98 -31.15 -10.95
N LYS A 156 -19.90 -31.99 -10.44
CA LYS A 156 -20.96 -31.52 -9.54
C LYS A 156 -20.43 -30.93 -8.24
N GLN A 157 -19.40 -31.54 -7.64
CA GLN A 157 -18.76 -31.01 -6.43
C GLN A 157 -18.08 -29.65 -6.71
N LEU A 158 -17.37 -29.52 -7.84
CA LEU A 158 -16.75 -28.28 -8.25
C LEU A 158 -17.76 -27.14 -8.46
N LEU A 159 -18.89 -27.42 -9.12
CA LEU A 159 -19.97 -26.46 -9.32
C LEU A 159 -20.62 -26.03 -8.00
N THR A 160 -20.79 -26.97 -7.07
CA THR A 160 -21.32 -26.66 -5.73
C THR A 160 -20.38 -25.74 -4.96
N LEU A 161 -19.06 -26.01 -4.98
CA LEU A 161 -18.04 -25.13 -4.36
C LEU A 161 -18.05 -23.74 -4.99
N SER A 162 -18.06 -23.65 -6.34
CA SER A 162 -18.10 -22.39 -7.04
C SER A 162 -19.37 -21.56 -6.73
N SER A 163 -20.52 -22.23 -6.56
CA SER A 163 -21.77 -21.54 -6.21
C SER A 163 -21.77 -21.02 -4.76
N LEU A 164 -21.09 -21.68 -3.84
CA LEU A 164 -20.94 -21.24 -2.46
C LEU A 164 -19.99 -20.03 -2.35
N GLU A 165 -18.93 -19.99 -3.17
CA GLU A 165 -18.04 -18.83 -3.23
C GLU A 165 -18.70 -17.61 -3.87
N SER A 166 -19.55 -17.79 -4.87
CA SER A 166 -20.27 -16.70 -5.55
C SER A 166 -21.49 -16.18 -4.77
N GLY A 167 -21.97 -16.89 -3.79
CA GLY A 167 -23.16 -16.53 -2.98
C GLY A 167 -22.85 -15.76 -1.71
N ASN A 168 -21.60 -15.39 -1.48
CA ASN A 168 -21.14 -14.65 -0.29
C ASN A 168 -20.84 -13.17 -0.56
N ASP A 169 -21.25 -12.62 -1.71
CA ASP A 169 -21.21 -11.18 -2.02
C ASP A 169 -22.60 -10.52 -1.80
#